data_e4f6d113d959d5d4fd7ae364f0bd2411
#
_entry.id   e4f6d113d959d5d4fd7ae364f0bd2411
#
_cell.length_a   1.000
_cell.length_b   1.000
_cell.length_c   1.000
_cell.angle_alpha   90.00
_cell.angle_beta   90.00
_cell.angle_gamma   90.00
#
_symmetry.space_group_name_H-M   'P 1'
#
loop_
_entity.id
_entity.type
_entity.pdbx_description
1 polymer ?
#
loop_
_entity_poly.entity_id
_entity_poly.type
_entity_poly.pdbx_seq_one_letter_code
_entity_poly.pdbx_strand_id
1 'polypeptide(L)'
;MLIQGILNVTLCALYALPGPPQIHFQGDTIQLYSINRILCPEIDPVRDTIFELYTRLNPEVPQILSTGDTESLKKSNINYSRPTVIFFHGFLESSKSDNAVQMRNAYLHIGDYNVILVNNERLLAGLDYLTAALNCEPIGKFSAKFVDFLVGQGLRLSSLHIIGISLGAQIAGMTGKNMKTGKAKRVTGLDPAGPLFQVFPKSLKIGVGDGEFVDILHTNAFVTGELKGIGDLDIWLNGGVTQPGCSALDILARKGLNLPELVFCSHFQAYRTYVQSLYEPKAYLITKCRNYPAYLNGECSNGNTTYIGEIIDQTQRGNFYIKTGPTALNI
;
A
#
# COMPACT_ATOMS: atom_id res chain seq x y z
N MET A 1 -23.51 -2.71 -32.44
CA MET A 1 -22.25 -3.45 -32.23
C MET A 1 -21.07 -2.88 -32.98
N LEU A 2 -21.15 -2.59 -34.30
CA LEU A 2 -19.97 -2.08 -35.05
C LEU A 2 -19.50 -0.68 -34.59
N ILE A 3 -20.42 0.26 -34.33
CA ILE A 3 -20.11 1.62 -33.87
C ILE A 3 -19.48 1.60 -32.45
N GLN A 4 -19.99 0.74 -31.57
CA GLN A 4 -19.43 0.57 -30.21
C GLN A 4 -18.01 0.00 -30.28
N GLY A 5 -17.76 -0.97 -31.17
CA GLY A 5 -16.43 -1.54 -31.38
C GLY A 5 -15.42 -0.52 -31.94
N ILE A 6 -15.85 0.34 -32.88
CA ILE A 6 -15.01 1.39 -33.44
C ILE A 6 -14.70 2.48 -32.39
N LEU A 7 -15.69 2.87 -31.58
CA LEU A 7 -15.49 3.85 -30.50
C LEU A 7 -14.51 3.31 -29.44
N ASN A 8 -14.63 2.02 -29.09
CA ASN A 8 -13.77 1.36 -28.12
C ASN A 8 -12.31 1.28 -28.62
N VAL A 9 -12.12 0.87 -29.88
CA VAL A 9 -10.77 0.82 -30.52
C VAL A 9 -10.15 2.22 -30.61
N THR A 10 -10.96 3.26 -30.91
CA THR A 10 -10.47 4.63 -31.03
C THR A 10 -10.08 5.21 -29.67
N LEU A 11 -10.85 4.94 -28.60
CA LEU A 11 -10.53 5.37 -27.26
C LEU A 11 -9.26 4.64 -26.72
N CYS A 12 -9.14 3.33 -26.95
CA CYS A 12 -7.93 2.61 -26.60
C CYS A 12 -6.71 3.08 -27.40
N ALA A 13 -6.88 3.41 -28.69
CA ALA A 13 -5.82 3.92 -29.55
C ALA A 13 -5.35 5.32 -29.15
N LEU A 14 -6.23 6.19 -28.64
CA LEU A 14 -5.88 7.53 -28.16
C LEU A 14 -4.89 7.48 -26.97
N TYR A 15 -4.94 6.44 -26.15
CA TYR A 15 -4.01 6.24 -25.03
C TYR A 15 -2.76 5.44 -25.41
N ALA A 16 -2.74 4.84 -26.60
CA ALA A 16 -1.56 4.18 -27.18
C ALA A 16 -0.68 5.14 -27.99
N LEU A 17 -1.05 6.44 -28.09
CA LEU A 17 -0.25 7.44 -28.79
C LEU A 17 1.09 7.68 -28.09
N PRO A 18 2.17 7.93 -28.84
CA PRO A 18 3.46 8.27 -28.25
C PRO A 18 3.35 9.60 -27.48
N GLY A 19 3.60 9.53 -26.19
CA GLY A 19 3.52 10.63 -25.23
C GLY A 19 2.17 10.72 -24.49
N PRO A 20 1.80 9.70 -23.68
CA PRO A 20 0.62 9.81 -22.83
C PRO A 20 0.75 11.04 -21.91
N PRO A 21 -0.37 11.68 -21.52
CA PRO A 21 -0.34 12.79 -20.57
C PRO A 21 0.43 12.39 -19.32
N GLN A 22 1.21 13.31 -18.77
CA GLN A 22 1.98 13.09 -17.56
C GLN A 22 1.48 14.02 -16.45
N ILE A 23 1.51 13.54 -15.22
CA ILE A 23 1.31 14.36 -14.03
C ILE A 23 2.53 14.21 -13.11
N HIS A 24 2.86 15.27 -12.40
CA HIS A 24 3.84 15.18 -11.31
C HIS A 24 3.10 14.95 -10.00
N PHE A 25 3.31 13.78 -9.37
CA PHE A 25 2.62 13.38 -8.16
C PHE A 25 3.52 12.52 -7.28
N GLN A 26 3.56 12.82 -5.97
CA GLN A 26 4.39 12.07 -5.01
C GLN A 26 5.86 11.92 -5.44
N GLY A 27 6.50 13.03 -5.85
CA GLY A 27 7.92 13.04 -6.23
C GLY A 27 8.25 12.36 -7.57
N ASP A 28 7.25 11.77 -8.24
CA ASP A 28 7.45 11.07 -9.52
C ASP A 28 6.67 11.74 -10.67
N THR A 29 7.09 11.47 -11.89
CA THR A 29 6.37 11.83 -13.12
C THR A 29 5.61 10.63 -13.62
N ILE A 30 4.32 10.59 -13.30
CA ILE A 30 3.43 9.47 -13.61
C ILE A 30 2.89 9.65 -15.03
N GLN A 31 3.04 8.63 -15.85
CA GLN A 31 2.37 8.55 -17.15
C GLN A 31 0.91 8.12 -16.94
N LEU A 32 -0.04 8.94 -17.42
CA LEU A 32 -1.44 8.62 -17.32
C LEU A 32 -1.83 7.60 -18.39
N TYR A 33 -1.94 6.36 -18.01
CA TYR A 33 -2.46 5.30 -18.85
C TYR A 33 -3.97 5.17 -18.64
N SER A 34 -4.74 5.15 -19.71
CA SER A 34 -6.13 4.71 -19.63
C SER A 34 -6.21 3.26 -20.08
N ILE A 35 -6.08 2.36 -19.15
CA ILE A 35 -6.50 0.99 -19.37
C ILE A 35 -7.89 0.86 -18.76
N ASN A 36 -8.87 1.38 -19.46
CA ASN A 36 -10.25 1.13 -19.10
C ASN A 36 -10.57 -0.34 -19.39
N ARG A 37 -10.73 -1.15 -18.33
CA ARG A 37 -11.00 -2.58 -18.42
C ARG A 37 -12.29 -2.90 -19.20
N ILE A 38 -13.24 -1.96 -19.22
CA ILE A 38 -14.50 -2.09 -19.97
C ILE A 38 -14.27 -1.85 -21.46
N LEU A 39 -13.39 -0.90 -21.79
CA LEU A 39 -13.16 -0.45 -23.16
C LEU A 39 -11.86 -1.02 -23.76
N CYS A 40 -10.86 -1.35 -22.93
CA CYS A 40 -9.54 -1.86 -23.34
C CYS A 40 -9.20 -3.12 -22.54
N PRO A 41 -9.67 -4.30 -22.94
CA PRO A 41 -9.62 -5.52 -22.14
C PRO A 41 -8.22 -6.14 -21.97
N GLU A 42 -7.16 -5.59 -22.55
CA GLU A 42 -5.83 -6.17 -22.51
C GLU A 42 -5.02 -5.71 -21.28
N ILE A 43 -5.44 -6.16 -20.09
CA ILE A 43 -4.56 -6.21 -18.94
C ILE A 43 -3.72 -7.48 -19.05
N ASP A 44 -2.41 -7.33 -19.18
CA ASP A 44 -1.46 -8.41 -19.02
C ASP A 44 -0.76 -8.25 -17.66
N PRO A 45 -1.18 -8.99 -16.62
CA PRO A 45 -0.55 -8.90 -15.31
C PRO A 45 0.95 -9.22 -15.34
N VAL A 46 1.41 -10.03 -16.29
CA VAL A 46 2.82 -10.37 -16.45
C VAL A 46 3.62 -9.16 -16.94
N ARG A 47 3.10 -8.45 -17.92
CA ARG A 47 3.73 -7.24 -18.46
C ARG A 47 3.53 -6.02 -17.54
N ASP A 48 2.35 -5.91 -16.93
CA ASP A 48 1.90 -4.69 -16.27
C ASP A 48 2.08 -4.72 -14.74
N THR A 49 2.66 -5.82 -14.19
CA THR A 49 3.06 -5.95 -12.78
C THR A 49 4.52 -6.38 -12.71
N ILE A 50 5.38 -5.48 -12.26
CA ILE A 50 6.82 -5.65 -12.22
C ILE A 50 7.27 -5.79 -10.76
N PHE A 51 8.03 -6.85 -10.45
CA PHE A 51 8.60 -7.06 -9.11
C PHE A 51 10.06 -6.59 -9.08
N GLU A 52 10.33 -5.53 -8.36
CA GLU A 52 11.61 -4.84 -8.26
C GLU A 52 12.30 -5.17 -6.94
N LEU A 53 13.29 -6.05 -6.96
CA LEU A 53 14.08 -6.42 -5.78
C LEU A 53 15.15 -5.39 -5.48
N TYR A 54 15.17 -4.94 -4.24
CA TYR A 54 16.21 -4.13 -3.64
C TYR A 54 16.79 -4.84 -2.41
N THR A 55 18.10 -4.73 -2.24
CA THR A 55 18.84 -5.20 -1.07
C THR A 55 19.93 -4.18 -0.75
N ARG A 56 20.65 -4.35 0.35
CA ARG A 56 21.83 -3.51 0.64
C ARG A 56 22.93 -3.60 -0.41
N LEU A 57 22.93 -4.64 -1.26
CA LEU A 57 23.89 -4.79 -2.37
C LEU A 57 23.44 -4.02 -3.63
N ASN A 58 22.16 -3.70 -3.75
CA ASN A 58 21.58 -2.96 -4.86
C ASN A 58 20.46 -2.01 -4.35
N PRO A 59 20.80 -0.99 -3.53
CA PRO A 59 19.80 -0.17 -2.83
C PRO A 59 19.02 0.78 -3.76
N GLU A 60 19.59 1.15 -4.90
CA GLU A 60 19.02 2.15 -5.83
C GLU A 60 18.55 1.55 -7.16
N VAL A 61 19.25 0.53 -7.65
CA VAL A 61 18.95 -0.09 -8.94
C VAL A 61 18.28 -1.45 -8.72
N PRO A 62 17.02 -1.63 -9.12
CA PRO A 62 16.32 -2.89 -8.90
C PRO A 62 16.85 -4.03 -9.74
N GLN A 63 16.76 -5.22 -9.21
CA GLN A 63 16.80 -6.45 -9.99
C GLN A 63 15.36 -6.90 -10.25
N ILE A 64 15.00 -7.06 -11.51
CA ILE A 64 13.64 -7.44 -11.89
C ILE A 64 13.47 -8.95 -11.70
N LEU A 65 12.45 -9.32 -10.94
CA LEU A 65 12.07 -10.72 -10.72
C LEU A 65 10.80 -11.04 -11.50
N SER A 66 10.72 -12.27 -12.00
CA SER A 66 9.54 -12.75 -12.73
C SER A 66 9.08 -14.11 -12.21
N THR A 67 7.77 -14.32 -12.20
CA THR A 67 7.19 -15.60 -11.81
C THR A 67 7.65 -16.73 -12.74
N GLY A 68 8.25 -17.77 -12.18
CA GLY A 68 8.73 -18.93 -12.93
C GLY A 68 10.16 -18.78 -13.50
N ASP A 69 10.76 -17.58 -13.47
CA ASP A 69 12.13 -17.37 -13.93
C ASP A 69 13.14 -17.67 -12.80
N THR A 70 13.51 -18.94 -12.68
CA THR A 70 14.49 -19.41 -11.71
C THR A 70 15.91 -18.95 -12.01
N GLU A 71 16.24 -18.69 -13.26
CA GLU A 71 17.60 -18.25 -13.64
C GLU A 71 17.85 -16.79 -13.27
N SER A 72 16.89 -15.92 -13.53
CA SER A 72 16.94 -14.53 -13.05
C SER A 72 17.01 -14.48 -11.52
N LEU A 73 16.19 -15.30 -10.85
CA LEU A 73 16.16 -15.36 -9.39
C LEU A 73 17.50 -15.82 -8.78
N LYS A 74 18.15 -16.84 -9.34
CA LYS A 74 19.47 -17.32 -8.90
C LYS A 74 20.57 -16.28 -9.07
N LYS A 75 20.46 -15.40 -10.07
CA LYS A 75 21.42 -14.31 -10.34
C LYS A 75 21.13 -13.08 -9.52
N SER A 76 20.00 -13.03 -8.85
CA SER A 76 19.61 -11.88 -8.02
C SER A 76 20.27 -11.91 -6.65
N ASN A 77 20.20 -10.76 -5.97
CA ASN A 77 20.72 -10.60 -4.59
C ASN A 77 19.73 -11.09 -3.52
N ILE A 78 18.67 -11.81 -3.91
CA ILE A 78 17.70 -12.32 -2.94
C ILE A 78 18.36 -13.29 -1.96
N ASN A 79 18.10 -13.13 -0.67
CA ASN A 79 18.64 -13.99 0.37
C ASN A 79 17.51 -14.50 1.27
N TYR A 80 17.14 -15.77 1.12
CA TYR A 80 16.03 -16.37 1.87
C TYR A 80 16.28 -16.55 3.37
N SER A 81 17.51 -16.33 3.85
CA SER A 81 17.77 -16.26 5.29
C SER A 81 17.35 -14.93 5.90
N ARG A 82 17.08 -13.91 5.08
CA ARG A 82 16.67 -12.57 5.48
C ARG A 82 15.16 -12.41 5.42
N PRO A 83 14.56 -11.51 6.22
CA PRO A 83 13.17 -11.16 6.09
C PRO A 83 12.89 -10.50 4.74
N THR A 84 11.69 -10.72 4.22
CA THR A 84 11.25 -10.16 2.95
C THR A 84 10.05 -9.28 3.16
N VAL A 85 10.12 -8.07 2.61
CA VAL A 85 9.01 -7.10 2.56
C VAL A 85 8.59 -6.92 1.11
N ILE A 86 7.29 -7.00 0.87
CA ILE A 86 6.68 -6.68 -0.44
C ILE A 86 5.80 -5.45 -0.24
N PHE A 87 6.02 -4.40 -1.03
CA PHE A 87 5.28 -3.15 -0.93
C PHE A 87 4.50 -2.83 -2.20
N PHE A 88 3.23 -2.46 -2.03
CA PHE A 88 2.31 -2.03 -3.09
C PHE A 88 1.97 -0.56 -2.93
N HIS A 89 2.25 0.24 -3.96
CA HIS A 89 1.88 1.65 -4.04
C HIS A 89 0.38 1.84 -4.31
N GLY A 90 -0.11 3.08 -4.19
CA GLY A 90 -1.51 3.42 -4.37
C GLY A 90 -1.89 3.91 -5.77
N PHE A 91 -3.05 4.59 -5.84
CA PHE A 91 -3.59 5.19 -7.04
C PHE A 91 -2.73 6.37 -7.51
N LEU A 92 -2.50 6.47 -8.82
CA LEU A 92 -1.64 7.50 -9.44
C LEU A 92 -0.20 7.50 -8.91
N GLU A 93 0.31 6.33 -8.55
CA GLU A 93 1.66 6.15 -8.03
C GLU A 93 2.41 5.07 -8.81
N SER A 94 3.70 4.95 -8.54
CA SER A 94 4.61 3.95 -9.07
C SER A 94 5.57 3.44 -8.00
N SER A 95 6.47 2.53 -8.34
CA SER A 95 7.60 2.13 -7.47
C SER A 95 8.61 3.25 -7.21
N LYS A 96 8.52 4.38 -7.93
CA LYS A 96 9.39 5.56 -7.80
C LYS A 96 8.74 6.67 -6.98
N SER A 97 7.46 6.55 -6.64
CA SER A 97 6.76 7.53 -5.81
C SER A 97 7.35 7.59 -4.40
N ASP A 98 7.25 8.75 -3.75
CA ASP A 98 7.86 9.04 -2.45
C ASP A 98 7.62 7.94 -1.40
N ASN A 99 6.39 7.44 -1.31
CA ASN A 99 6.06 6.39 -0.33
C ASN A 99 6.81 5.08 -0.59
N ALA A 100 6.93 4.66 -1.85
CA ALA A 100 7.64 3.44 -2.22
C ALA A 100 9.15 3.57 -1.98
N VAL A 101 9.73 4.71 -2.39
CA VAL A 101 11.15 5.01 -2.19
C VAL A 101 11.49 5.11 -0.72
N GLN A 102 10.69 5.84 0.08
CA GLN A 102 10.92 5.97 1.51
C GLN A 102 10.74 4.64 2.25
N MET A 103 9.76 3.83 1.89
CA MET A 103 9.56 2.49 2.46
C MET A 103 10.78 1.60 2.20
N ARG A 104 11.26 1.54 0.94
CA ARG A 104 12.48 0.82 0.56
C ARG A 104 13.68 1.28 1.39
N ASN A 105 13.91 2.60 1.41
CA ASN A 105 15.07 3.17 2.11
C ASN A 105 15.03 2.87 3.62
N ALA A 106 13.87 2.99 4.25
CA ALA A 106 13.69 2.72 5.66
C ALA A 106 14.01 1.26 6.00
N TYR A 107 13.46 0.30 5.25
CA TYR A 107 13.75 -1.13 5.49
C TYR A 107 15.23 -1.48 5.25
N LEU A 108 15.85 -0.96 4.21
CA LEU A 108 17.29 -1.18 3.96
C LEU A 108 18.16 -0.49 5.01
N HIS A 109 17.71 0.60 5.63
CA HIS A 109 18.40 1.28 6.72
C HIS A 109 18.37 0.42 8.01
N ILE A 110 17.18 -0.02 8.43
CA ILE A 110 17.01 -0.69 9.72
C ILE A 110 17.54 -2.12 9.75
N GLY A 111 17.72 -2.77 8.60
CA GLY A 111 18.16 -4.16 8.57
C GLY A 111 18.57 -4.65 7.19
N ASP A 112 18.97 -5.90 7.19
CA ASP A 112 19.34 -6.62 5.98
C ASP A 112 18.08 -7.36 5.47
N TYR A 113 17.28 -6.68 4.68
CA TYR A 113 16.00 -7.15 4.13
C TYR A 113 16.09 -7.42 2.62
N ASN A 114 15.28 -8.34 2.13
CA ASN A 114 14.84 -8.30 0.74
C ASN A 114 13.65 -7.35 0.67
N VAL A 115 13.75 -6.24 -0.06
CA VAL A 115 12.64 -5.32 -0.28
C VAL A 115 12.20 -5.43 -1.72
N ILE A 116 10.94 -5.81 -1.94
CA ILE A 116 10.35 -5.95 -3.28
C ILE A 116 9.29 -4.86 -3.43
N LEU A 117 9.58 -3.86 -4.26
CA LEU A 117 8.57 -2.90 -4.68
C LEU A 117 7.82 -3.47 -5.88
N VAL A 118 6.48 -3.42 -5.83
CA VAL A 118 5.66 -3.90 -6.94
C VAL A 118 5.21 -2.71 -7.75
N ASN A 119 5.70 -2.58 -8.98
CA ASN A 119 5.32 -1.50 -9.88
C ASN A 119 4.11 -1.92 -10.71
N ASN A 120 2.97 -1.30 -10.41
CA ASN A 120 1.68 -1.46 -11.09
C ASN A 120 1.24 -0.16 -11.77
N GLU A 121 2.15 0.77 -12.07
CA GLU A 121 1.83 2.10 -12.61
C GLU A 121 0.82 2.01 -13.74
N ARG A 122 1.04 1.15 -14.73
CA ARG A 122 0.14 1.00 -15.88
C ARG A 122 -1.29 0.60 -15.52
N LEU A 123 -1.50 -0.06 -14.39
CA LEU A 123 -2.80 -0.57 -13.95
C LEU A 123 -3.50 0.39 -12.98
N LEU A 124 -2.74 1.27 -12.32
CA LEU A 124 -3.23 2.17 -11.26
C LEU A 124 -3.11 3.67 -11.60
N ALA A 125 -2.40 4.04 -12.65
CA ALA A 125 -2.16 5.44 -13.03
C ALA A 125 -3.10 5.96 -14.13
N GLY A 126 -4.36 5.50 -14.16
CA GLY A 126 -5.39 6.05 -15.04
C GLY A 126 -6.17 7.18 -14.38
N LEU A 127 -6.84 8.04 -15.17
CA LEU A 127 -7.80 9.02 -14.63
C LEU A 127 -9.08 8.37 -14.10
N ASP A 128 -9.27 7.09 -14.39
CA ASP A 128 -10.43 6.30 -14.00
C ASP A 128 -10.13 5.47 -12.76
N TYR A 129 -10.50 6.01 -11.59
CA TYR A 129 -10.36 5.32 -10.31
C TYR A 129 -11.13 3.99 -10.26
N LEU A 130 -12.30 3.89 -10.91
CA LEU A 130 -13.08 2.64 -10.94
C LEU A 130 -12.27 1.51 -11.57
N THR A 131 -11.64 1.77 -12.71
CA THR A 131 -10.78 0.78 -13.38
C THR A 131 -9.59 0.41 -12.50
N ALA A 132 -8.90 1.38 -11.88
CA ALA A 132 -7.81 1.11 -10.97
C ALA A 132 -8.25 0.24 -9.77
N ALA A 133 -9.41 0.53 -9.17
CA ALA A 133 -9.97 -0.27 -8.09
C ALA A 133 -10.30 -1.71 -8.51
N LEU A 134 -10.87 -1.90 -9.71
CA LEU A 134 -11.16 -3.22 -10.27
C LEU A 134 -9.88 -4.01 -10.65
N ASN A 135 -8.79 -3.32 -10.95
CA ASN A 135 -7.50 -3.94 -11.23
C ASN A 135 -6.83 -4.52 -9.98
N CYS A 136 -7.22 -4.11 -8.77
CA CYS A 136 -6.63 -4.63 -7.53
C CYS A 136 -6.73 -6.15 -7.41
N GLU A 137 -7.86 -6.74 -7.82
CA GLU A 137 -8.07 -8.19 -7.75
C GLU A 137 -7.11 -8.98 -8.66
N PRO A 138 -7.00 -8.72 -9.99
CA PRO A 138 -6.07 -9.42 -10.86
C PRO A 138 -4.60 -9.20 -10.46
N ILE A 139 -4.22 -8.00 -10.01
CA ILE A 139 -2.88 -7.72 -9.49
C ILE A 139 -2.60 -8.59 -8.25
N GLY A 140 -3.51 -8.60 -7.27
CA GLY A 140 -3.35 -9.40 -6.05
C GLY A 140 -3.24 -10.90 -6.35
N LYS A 141 -4.06 -11.43 -7.25
CA LYS A 141 -3.99 -12.84 -7.68
C LYS A 141 -2.68 -13.18 -8.40
N PHE A 142 -2.18 -12.26 -9.23
CA PHE A 142 -0.89 -12.47 -9.90
C PHE A 142 0.28 -12.39 -8.92
N SER A 143 0.25 -11.41 -8.01
CA SER A 143 1.26 -11.26 -6.96
C SER A 143 1.29 -12.45 -5.99
N ALA A 144 0.13 -13.05 -5.69
CA ALA A 144 0.06 -14.28 -4.90
C ALA A 144 0.80 -15.45 -5.58
N LYS A 145 0.66 -15.60 -6.91
CA LYS A 145 1.41 -16.62 -7.67
C LYS A 145 2.92 -16.37 -7.63
N PHE A 146 3.33 -15.09 -7.66
CA PHE A 146 4.74 -14.74 -7.52
C PHE A 146 5.27 -15.10 -6.13
N VAL A 147 4.51 -14.80 -5.06
CA VAL A 147 4.89 -15.21 -3.70
C VAL A 147 4.95 -16.72 -3.56
N ASP A 148 3.95 -17.44 -4.08
CA ASP A 148 3.96 -18.93 -4.08
C ASP A 148 5.20 -19.49 -4.83
N PHE A 149 5.59 -18.86 -5.93
CA PHE A 149 6.82 -19.20 -6.63
C PHE A 149 8.06 -18.98 -5.75
N LEU A 150 8.18 -17.81 -5.09
CA LEU A 150 9.30 -17.54 -4.18
C LEU A 150 9.35 -18.54 -3.01
N VAL A 151 8.20 -18.93 -2.45
CA VAL A 151 8.14 -19.96 -1.40
C VAL A 151 8.66 -21.30 -1.91
N GLY A 152 8.29 -21.69 -3.14
CA GLY A 152 8.86 -22.86 -3.80
C GLY A 152 10.37 -22.81 -4.01
N GLN A 153 10.96 -21.61 -4.00
CA GLN A 153 12.41 -21.38 -4.10
C GLN A 153 13.11 -21.18 -2.74
N GLY A 154 12.37 -21.21 -1.63
CA GLY A 154 12.94 -21.14 -0.29
C GLY A 154 12.54 -19.94 0.58
N LEU A 155 11.67 -19.04 0.08
CA LEU A 155 11.12 -17.97 0.89
C LEU A 155 10.31 -18.54 2.07
N ARG A 156 10.59 -18.09 3.28
CA ARG A 156 9.85 -18.52 4.47
C ARG A 156 8.70 -17.55 4.74
N LEU A 157 7.48 -18.08 4.81
CA LEU A 157 6.28 -17.31 5.13
C LEU A 157 6.36 -16.63 6.51
N SER A 158 7.05 -17.26 7.48
CA SER A 158 7.27 -16.70 8.82
C SER A 158 8.16 -15.44 8.86
N SER A 159 8.79 -15.10 7.75
CA SER A 159 9.61 -13.89 7.58
C SER A 159 9.10 -12.99 6.44
N LEU A 160 7.88 -13.22 5.97
CA LEU A 160 7.24 -12.43 4.91
C LEU A 160 6.28 -11.40 5.50
N HIS A 161 6.50 -10.13 5.15
CA HIS A 161 5.60 -9.02 5.44
C HIS A 161 5.13 -8.38 4.13
N ILE A 162 3.82 -8.30 3.93
CA ILE A 162 3.19 -7.68 2.77
C ILE A 162 2.57 -6.37 3.22
N ILE A 163 2.94 -5.25 2.59
CA ILE A 163 2.50 -3.90 2.95
C ILE A 163 1.92 -3.23 1.72
N GLY A 164 0.89 -2.43 1.91
CA GLY A 164 0.39 -1.57 0.85
C GLY A 164 -0.26 -0.31 1.38
N ILE A 165 -0.30 0.73 0.54
CA ILE A 165 -1.02 1.97 0.83
C ILE A 165 -2.22 2.12 -0.11
N SER A 166 -3.36 2.64 0.40
CA SER A 166 -4.50 2.97 -0.45
C SER A 166 -5.01 1.76 -1.24
N LEU A 167 -5.08 1.86 -2.59
CA LEU A 167 -5.34 0.71 -3.47
C LEU A 167 -4.31 -0.40 -3.27
N GLY A 168 -3.03 -0.05 -3.03
CA GLY A 168 -1.99 -1.01 -2.72
C GLY A 168 -2.26 -1.83 -1.46
N ALA A 169 -2.94 -1.24 -0.45
CA ALA A 169 -3.37 -1.99 0.73
C ALA A 169 -4.43 -3.05 0.39
N GLN A 170 -5.36 -2.71 -0.51
CA GLN A 170 -6.33 -3.68 -1.03
C GLN A 170 -5.64 -4.81 -1.79
N ILE A 171 -4.62 -4.47 -2.62
CA ILE A 171 -3.82 -5.46 -3.36
C ILE A 171 -3.02 -6.34 -2.38
N ALA A 172 -2.43 -5.77 -1.34
CA ALA A 172 -1.70 -6.51 -0.30
C ALA A 172 -2.59 -7.59 0.36
N GLY A 173 -3.82 -7.21 0.76
CA GLY A 173 -4.80 -8.16 1.29
C GLY A 173 -5.19 -9.23 0.28
N MET A 174 -5.47 -8.85 -0.97
CA MET A 174 -5.80 -9.81 -2.03
C MET A 174 -4.63 -10.74 -2.36
N THR A 175 -3.38 -10.26 -2.27
CA THR A 175 -2.20 -11.10 -2.40
C THR A 175 -2.17 -12.16 -1.31
N GLY A 176 -2.24 -11.75 -0.03
CA GLY A 176 -2.26 -12.68 1.10
C GLY A 176 -3.39 -13.70 1.04
N LYS A 177 -4.60 -13.25 0.67
CA LYS A 177 -5.80 -14.09 0.53
C LYS A 177 -5.68 -15.17 -0.55
N ASN A 178 -4.98 -14.90 -1.64
CA ASN A 178 -4.90 -15.79 -2.81
C ASN A 178 -3.64 -16.66 -2.83
N MET A 179 -2.72 -16.52 -1.87
CA MET A 179 -1.57 -17.42 -1.71
C MET A 179 -2.04 -18.85 -1.42
N LYS A 180 -1.42 -19.83 -2.07
CA LYS A 180 -1.73 -21.26 -1.91
C LYS A 180 -0.76 -21.99 -0.99
N THR A 181 0.43 -21.46 -0.80
CA THR A 181 1.50 -22.07 0.01
C THR A 181 1.33 -21.83 1.50
N GLY A 182 0.41 -20.95 1.90
CA GLY A 182 0.12 -20.59 3.29
C GLY A 182 -0.10 -19.09 3.46
N LYS A 183 -0.05 -18.60 4.70
CA LYS A 183 -0.24 -17.19 5.02
C LYS A 183 1.09 -16.49 5.25
N ALA A 184 1.22 -15.26 4.74
CA ALA A 184 2.30 -14.36 5.14
C ALA A 184 2.25 -14.13 6.67
N LYS A 185 3.40 -13.95 7.30
CA LYS A 185 3.48 -13.65 8.74
C LYS A 185 2.68 -12.41 9.10
N ARG A 186 2.71 -11.38 8.23
CA ARG A 186 2.03 -10.12 8.45
C ARG A 186 1.56 -9.49 7.15
N VAL A 187 0.37 -8.89 7.18
CA VAL A 187 -0.14 -8.01 6.13
C VAL A 187 -0.50 -6.67 6.76
N THR A 188 0.05 -5.57 6.25
CA THR A 188 -0.21 -4.22 6.76
C THR A 188 -0.90 -3.37 5.70
N GLY A 189 -2.06 -2.79 6.06
CA GLY A 189 -2.76 -1.81 5.25
C GLY A 189 -2.56 -0.39 5.77
N LEU A 190 -1.94 0.47 4.97
CA LEU A 190 -1.74 1.89 5.28
C LEU A 190 -2.87 2.70 4.64
N ASP A 191 -3.82 3.14 5.44
CA ASP A 191 -5.06 3.82 5.04
C ASP A 191 -5.71 3.19 3.80
N PRO A 192 -6.17 1.93 3.89
CA PRO A 192 -6.72 1.19 2.75
C PRO A 192 -7.81 1.98 2.05
N ALA A 193 -7.82 1.97 0.71
CA ALA A 193 -8.81 2.68 -0.08
C ALA A 193 -10.24 2.32 0.32
N GLY A 194 -11.05 3.33 0.66
CA GLY A 194 -12.46 3.22 1.04
C GLY A 194 -13.42 3.29 -0.12
N PRO A 195 -13.34 4.28 -1.03
CA PRO A 195 -14.27 4.42 -2.14
C PRO A 195 -14.37 3.14 -2.96
N LEU A 196 -15.60 2.69 -3.27
CA LEU A 196 -16.00 1.41 -3.86
C LEU A 196 -15.80 0.19 -2.92
N PHE A 197 -14.72 0.11 -2.16
CA PHE A 197 -14.44 -1.02 -1.27
C PHE A 197 -15.41 -1.12 -0.09
N GLN A 198 -16.08 -0.01 0.27
CA GLN A 198 -17.18 -0.01 1.25
C GLN A 198 -18.30 -0.98 0.86
N VAL A 199 -18.60 -1.11 -0.44
CA VAL A 199 -19.68 -1.94 -0.99
C VAL A 199 -19.18 -3.27 -1.57
N PHE A 200 -17.88 -3.42 -1.78
CA PHE A 200 -17.30 -4.67 -2.26
C PHE A 200 -17.41 -5.78 -1.21
N PRO A 201 -17.60 -7.04 -1.63
CA PRO A 201 -17.58 -8.17 -0.72
C PRO A 201 -16.20 -8.33 -0.05
N LYS A 202 -16.17 -8.97 1.12
CA LYS A 202 -14.91 -9.19 1.88
C LYS A 202 -13.84 -9.93 1.07
N SER A 203 -14.24 -10.72 0.08
CA SER A 203 -13.31 -11.41 -0.83
C SER A 203 -12.50 -10.47 -1.72
N LEU A 204 -12.95 -9.24 -1.92
CA LEU A 204 -12.34 -8.23 -2.78
C LEU A 204 -11.71 -7.06 -2.00
N LYS A 205 -11.47 -7.21 -0.72
CA LYS A 205 -10.80 -6.21 0.10
C LYS A 205 -9.95 -6.83 1.20
N ILE A 206 -8.98 -6.07 1.69
CA ILE A 206 -8.13 -6.47 2.82
C ILE A 206 -8.95 -6.71 4.07
N GLY A 207 -8.55 -7.70 4.87
CA GLY A 207 -9.20 -7.99 6.14
C GLY A 207 -8.56 -9.12 6.92
N VAL A 208 -9.14 -9.40 8.09
CA VAL A 208 -8.73 -10.51 8.95
C VAL A 208 -8.64 -11.81 8.16
N GLY A 209 -7.52 -12.51 8.33
CA GLY A 209 -7.27 -13.80 7.69
C GLY A 209 -6.46 -13.72 6.39
N ASP A 210 -6.11 -12.53 5.90
CA ASP A 210 -5.27 -12.34 4.73
C ASP A 210 -3.77 -12.56 5.04
N GLY A 211 -3.41 -12.59 6.33
CA GLY A 211 -2.12 -12.97 6.90
C GLY A 211 -2.33 -13.75 8.19
N GLU A 212 -1.25 -14.17 8.86
CA GLU A 212 -1.33 -14.65 10.26
C GLU A 212 -1.72 -13.51 11.20
N PHE A 213 -1.30 -12.29 10.84
CA PHE A 213 -1.66 -11.05 11.51
C PHE A 213 -1.90 -9.96 10.46
N VAL A 214 -3.02 -9.24 10.59
CA VAL A 214 -3.39 -8.12 9.71
C VAL A 214 -3.54 -6.87 10.54
N ASP A 215 -2.73 -5.86 10.30
CA ASP A 215 -2.84 -4.55 10.95
C ASP A 215 -3.15 -3.44 9.95
N ILE A 216 -4.00 -2.52 10.36
CA ILE A 216 -4.49 -1.43 9.53
C ILE A 216 -4.22 -0.09 10.23
N LEU A 217 -3.62 0.84 9.54
CA LEU A 217 -3.44 2.21 10.00
C LEU A 217 -4.44 3.13 9.29
N HIS A 218 -5.37 3.71 10.05
CA HIS A 218 -6.42 4.61 9.56
C HIS A 218 -6.01 6.06 9.78
N THR A 219 -6.03 6.87 8.72
CA THR A 219 -5.65 8.29 8.76
C THR A 219 -6.61 9.22 8.04
N ASN A 220 -7.41 8.74 7.09
CA ASN A 220 -8.29 9.57 6.27
C ASN A 220 -9.65 8.90 5.97
N ALA A 221 -10.23 8.21 6.96
CA ALA A 221 -11.58 7.67 6.89
C ALA A 221 -12.58 8.77 6.49
N PHE A 222 -13.66 8.40 5.80
CA PHE A 222 -14.67 9.27 5.19
C PHE A 222 -14.25 10.04 3.92
N VAL A 223 -12.96 10.12 3.57
CA VAL A 223 -12.51 10.74 2.32
C VAL A 223 -11.93 9.69 1.38
N THR A 224 -10.74 9.18 1.70
CA THR A 224 -10.04 8.18 0.87
C THR A 224 -9.94 6.82 1.53
N GLY A 225 -9.98 6.76 2.88
CA GLY A 225 -9.73 5.56 3.67
C GLY A 225 -10.99 4.76 4.03
N GLU A 226 -10.76 3.53 4.48
CA GLU A 226 -11.79 2.60 4.99
C GLU A 226 -12.41 3.15 6.29
N LEU A 227 -13.75 3.02 6.42
CA LEU A 227 -14.53 3.61 7.52
C LEU A 227 -14.54 2.76 8.79
N LYS A 228 -14.24 1.49 8.69
CA LYS A 228 -14.40 0.50 9.76
C LYS A 228 -13.09 -0.20 10.05
N GLY A 229 -12.95 -0.70 11.27
CA GLY A 229 -11.92 -1.67 11.59
C GLY A 229 -12.12 -2.94 10.77
N ILE A 230 -11.09 -3.36 10.07
CA ILE A 230 -11.08 -4.50 9.16
C ILE A 230 -9.91 -5.45 9.41
N GLY A 231 -8.94 -5.03 10.24
CA GLY A 231 -7.78 -5.81 10.63
C GLY A 231 -7.97 -6.66 11.88
N ASP A 232 -6.97 -7.44 12.20
CA ASP A 232 -6.81 -8.04 13.54
C ASP A 232 -6.56 -6.93 14.58
N LEU A 233 -5.78 -5.92 14.19
CA LEU A 233 -5.49 -4.72 14.94
C LEU A 233 -5.67 -3.50 14.04
N ASP A 234 -6.56 -2.59 14.44
CA ASP A 234 -6.83 -1.34 13.75
C ASP A 234 -6.28 -0.15 14.54
N ILE A 235 -5.42 0.64 13.92
CA ILE A 235 -4.76 1.81 14.51
C ILE A 235 -5.43 3.07 13.97
N TRP A 236 -5.98 3.88 14.87
CA TRP A 236 -6.69 5.11 14.53
C TRP A 236 -5.83 6.33 14.92
N LEU A 237 -5.07 6.85 13.95
CA LEU A 237 -4.21 8.01 14.13
C LEU A 237 -5.09 9.28 14.20
N ASN A 238 -5.07 9.98 15.36
CA ASN A 238 -5.90 11.16 15.59
C ASN A 238 -7.40 10.93 15.31
N GLY A 239 -7.90 9.73 15.65
CA GLY A 239 -9.26 9.31 15.34
C GLY A 239 -9.48 8.83 13.92
N GLY A 240 -8.43 8.78 13.09
CA GLY A 240 -8.45 8.19 11.76
C GLY A 240 -9.11 9.02 10.66
N VAL A 241 -9.41 10.29 10.88
CA VAL A 241 -10.18 11.12 9.92
C VAL A 241 -9.32 12.22 9.31
N THR A 242 -8.99 13.25 10.08
CA THR A 242 -8.18 14.38 9.63
C THR A 242 -6.92 14.46 10.48
N GLN A 243 -5.78 14.58 9.82
CA GLN A 243 -4.51 14.62 10.53
C GLN A 243 -4.08 16.07 10.82
N PRO A 244 -3.31 16.30 11.90
CA PRO A 244 -2.81 17.64 12.23
C PRO A 244 -2.04 18.26 11.05
N GLY A 245 -2.35 19.49 10.71
CA GLY A 245 -1.77 20.22 9.58
C GLY A 245 -2.37 19.87 8.22
N CYS A 246 -3.37 18.98 8.15
CA CYS A 246 -4.06 18.58 6.92
C CYS A 246 -5.50 19.13 6.81
N SER A 247 -5.91 20.05 7.69
CA SER A 247 -7.20 20.73 7.48
C SER A 247 -7.16 21.62 6.24
N ALA A 248 -8.32 21.89 5.64
CA ALA A 248 -8.40 22.77 4.48
C ALA A 248 -7.80 24.16 4.75
N LEU A 249 -8.00 24.68 5.97
CA LEU A 249 -7.42 25.95 6.39
C LEU A 249 -5.90 25.89 6.50
N ASP A 250 -5.34 24.83 7.07
CA ASP A 250 -3.89 24.64 7.17
C ASP A 250 -3.24 24.56 5.79
N ILE A 251 -3.87 23.83 4.85
CA ILE A 251 -3.36 23.66 3.49
C ILE A 251 -3.41 24.98 2.73
N LEU A 252 -4.56 25.68 2.77
CA LEU A 252 -4.72 26.97 2.11
C LEU A 252 -3.71 28.01 2.64
N ALA A 253 -3.45 28.03 3.94
CA ALA A 253 -2.50 28.95 4.55
C ALA A 253 -1.05 28.67 4.13
N ARG A 254 -0.67 27.40 3.93
CA ARG A 254 0.71 26.99 3.61
C ARG A 254 1.02 26.90 2.13
N LYS A 255 0.07 26.43 1.31
CA LYS A 255 0.29 26.04 -0.08
C LYS A 255 -0.72 26.67 -1.06
N GLY A 256 -1.64 27.52 -0.58
CA GLY A 256 -2.74 28.01 -1.39
C GLY A 256 -3.71 26.91 -1.80
N LEU A 257 -4.47 27.11 -2.89
CA LEU A 257 -5.39 26.10 -3.41
C LEU A 257 -4.62 24.96 -4.08
N ASN A 258 -4.41 23.88 -3.32
CA ASN A 258 -3.74 22.66 -3.80
C ASN A 258 -4.69 21.47 -3.62
N LEU A 259 -5.42 21.11 -4.70
CA LEU A 259 -6.43 20.05 -4.67
C LEU A 259 -5.87 18.67 -4.30
N PRO A 260 -4.72 18.20 -4.85
CA PRO A 260 -4.12 16.95 -4.41
C PRO A 260 -3.82 16.92 -2.91
N GLU A 261 -3.26 17.99 -2.36
CA GLU A 261 -2.96 18.07 -0.93
C GLU A 261 -4.24 18.05 -0.08
N LEU A 262 -5.31 18.73 -0.51
CA LEU A 262 -6.61 18.71 0.19
C LEU A 262 -7.19 17.31 0.32
N VAL A 263 -7.00 16.48 -0.69
CA VAL A 263 -7.53 15.10 -0.71
C VAL A 263 -6.61 14.12 0.00
N PHE A 264 -5.30 14.22 -0.24
CA PHE A 264 -4.35 13.17 0.12
C PHE A 264 -3.46 13.50 1.33
N CYS A 265 -3.44 14.73 1.86
CA CYS A 265 -2.59 15.10 3.00
C CYS A 265 -2.74 14.15 4.19
N SER A 266 -3.97 13.95 4.67
CA SER A 266 -4.24 13.01 5.77
C SER A 266 -3.98 11.56 5.38
N HIS A 267 -4.29 11.19 4.14
CA HIS A 267 -4.07 9.86 3.59
C HIS A 267 -2.60 9.45 3.66
N PHE A 268 -1.71 10.32 3.20
CA PHE A 268 -0.28 10.04 3.19
C PHE A 268 0.38 10.08 4.58
N GLN A 269 -0.29 10.58 5.61
CA GLN A 269 0.23 10.43 6.98
C GLN A 269 0.34 8.96 7.41
N ALA A 270 -0.40 8.04 6.79
CA ALA A 270 -0.30 6.62 7.07
C ALA A 270 1.12 6.09 6.76
N TYR A 271 1.61 6.29 5.54
CA TYR A 271 2.95 5.80 5.20
C TYR A 271 4.05 6.59 5.92
N ARG A 272 3.87 7.92 6.08
CA ARG A 272 4.84 8.76 6.79
C ARG A 272 5.03 8.31 8.23
N THR A 273 3.93 8.10 8.96
CA THR A 273 3.96 7.59 10.34
C THR A 273 4.61 6.21 10.40
N TYR A 274 4.26 5.33 9.45
CA TYR A 274 4.84 4.00 9.39
C TYR A 274 6.34 4.04 9.11
N VAL A 275 6.78 4.79 8.11
CA VAL A 275 8.21 4.98 7.78
C VAL A 275 8.97 5.56 8.98
N GLN A 276 8.44 6.59 9.63
CA GLN A 276 9.08 7.15 10.83
C GLN A 276 9.19 6.11 11.96
N SER A 277 8.18 5.24 12.13
CA SER A 277 8.24 4.17 13.13
C SER A 277 9.32 3.13 12.85
N LEU A 278 9.81 3.02 11.62
CA LEU A 278 10.94 2.17 11.28
C LEU A 278 12.27 2.79 11.76
N TYR A 279 12.45 4.10 11.59
CA TYR A 279 13.63 4.82 12.07
C TYR A 279 13.63 4.99 13.60
N GLU A 280 12.43 5.20 14.17
CA GLU A 280 12.21 5.45 15.60
C GLU A 280 11.20 4.44 16.17
N PRO A 281 11.59 3.20 16.47
CA PRO A 281 10.65 2.12 16.79
C PRO A 281 9.72 2.37 17.99
N LYS A 282 10.06 3.32 18.87
CA LYS A 282 9.26 3.67 20.04
C LYS A 282 8.58 5.04 19.93
N ALA A 283 8.56 5.66 18.75
CA ALA A 283 7.95 6.99 18.57
C ALA A 283 6.43 6.99 18.77
N TYR A 284 5.76 5.89 18.43
CA TYR A 284 4.29 5.83 18.38
C TYR A 284 3.73 4.72 19.26
N LEU A 285 3.57 5.01 20.55
CA LEU A 285 2.89 4.12 21.51
C LEU A 285 1.38 4.25 21.32
N ILE A 286 0.72 3.18 20.94
CA ILE A 286 -0.73 3.11 20.75
C ILE A 286 -1.40 2.37 21.91
N THR A 287 -2.61 2.80 22.28
CA THR A 287 -3.36 2.27 23.41
C THR A 287 -4.70 1.69 22.95
N LYS A 288 -5.02 0.48 23.39
CA LYS A 288 -6.31 -0.16 23.13
C LYS A 288 -7.43 0.61 23.80
N CYS A 289 -8.47 0.95 23.05
CA CYS A 289 -9.63 1.65 23.56
C CYS A 289 -10.90 1.29 22.79
N ARG A 290 -12.07 1.54 23.36
CA ARG A 290 -13.35 1.28 22.68
C ARG A 290 -13.63 2.26 21.52
N ASN A 291 -13.20 3.52 21.65
CA ASN A 291 -13.31 4.58 20.63
C ASN A 291 -12.39 5.76 20.97
N TYR A 292 -12.22 6.68 20.00
CA TYR A 292 -11.32 7.81 20.14
C TYR A 292 -11.76 8.84 21.22
N PRO A 293 -13.05 9.20 21.39
CA PRO A 293 -13.48 10.04 22.51
C PRO A 293 -13.13 9.46 23.88
N ALA A 294 -13.35 8.17 24.10
CA ALA A 294 -12.96 7.50 25.35
C ALA A 294 -11.44 7.54 25.59
N TYR A 295 -10.65 7.38 24.52
CA TYR A 295 -9.20 7.51 24.56
C TYR A 295 -8.78 8.93 24.99
N LEU A 296 -9.37 9.98 24.37
CA LEU A 296 -9.09 11.38 24.73
C LEU A 296 -9.48 11.75 26.15
N ASN A 297 -10.54 11.15 26.68
CA ASN A 297 -11.00 11.33 28.05
C ASN A 297 -10.16 10.56 29.10
N GLY A 298 -9.12 9.82 28.67
CA GLY A 298 -8.27 9.04 29.58
C GLY A 298 -8.90 7.77 30.12
N GLU A 299 -10.08 7.34 29.62
CA GLU A 299 -10.80 6.16 30.08
C GLU A 299 -10.04 4.85 29.83
N CYS A 300 -9.02 4.88 28.98
CA CYS A 300 -8.24 3.72 28.55
C CYS A 300 -6.78 3.75 29.06
N SER A 301 -6.48 4.52 30.09
CA SER A 301 -5.12 4.65 30.65
C SER A 301 -4.49 3.32 31.11
N ASN A 302 -5.32 2.34 31.49
CA ASN A 302 -4.89 0.98 31.83
C ASN A 302 -5.10 -0.02 30.69
N GLY A 303 -5.36 0.45 29.45
CA GLY A 303 -5.50 -0.39 28.28
C GLY A 303 -4.16 -1.01 27.84
N ASN A 304 -4.23 -2.15 27.15
CA ASN A 304 -3.05 -2.73 26.54
C ASN A 304 -2.41 -1.73 25.57
N THR A 305 -1.08 -1.74 25.52
CA THR A 305 -0.33 -0.87 24.62
C THR A 305 0.61 -1.68 23.73
N THR A 306 0.92 -1.13 22.56
CA THR A 306 1.98 -1.59 21.67
C THR A 306 2.48 -0.42 20.85
N TYR A 307 3.44 -0.64 19.94
CA TYR A 307 4.00 0.41 19.08
C TYR A 307 3.59 0.18 17.61
N ILE A 308 3.52 1.25 16.83
CA ILE A 308 3.41 1.16 15.37
C ILE A 308 4.75 0.66 14.80
N GLY A 309 4.71 -0.02 13.66
CA GLY A 309 5.91 -0.45 12.93
C GLY A 309 6.32 -1.90 13.19
N GLU A 310 7.61 -2.21 13.07
CA GLU A 310 8.12 -3.58 13.14
C GLU A 310 8.02 -4.23 14.52
N ILE A 311 7.99 -3.42 15.58
CA ILE A 311 7.92 -3.93 16.96
C ILE A 311 6.48 -4.03 17.49
N ILE A 312 5.47 -3.98 16.61
CA ILE A 312 4.07 -4.16 16.99
C ILE A 312 3.86 -5.55 17.63
N ASP A 313 3.14 -5.59 18.73
CA ASP A 313 2.76 -6.86 19.36
C ASP A 313 1.65 -7.55 18.57
N GLN A 314 2.03 -8.54 17.77
CA GLN A 314 1.12 -9.29 16.91
C GLN A 314 0.13 -10.20 17.67
N THR A 315 0.17 -10.24 18.99
CA THR A 315 -0.84 -10.91 19.83
C THR A 315 -2.03 -10.02 20.15
N GLN A 316 -1.88 -8.71 20.00
CA GLN A 316 -2.92 -7.71 20.26
C GLN A 316 -4.02 -7.74 19.19
N ARG A 317 -5.24 -7.42 19.59
CA ARG A 317 -6.42 -7.39 18.70
C ARG A 317 -7.35 -6.25 19.05
N GLY A 318 -8.03 -5.70 18.02
CA GLY A 318 -9.07 -4.68 18.15
C GLY A 318 -8.57 -3.27 17.85
N ASN A 319 -9.26 -2.25 18.37
CA ASN A 319 -8.99 -0.86 18.03
C ASN A 319 -7.99 -0.22 19.01
N PHE A 320 -6.96 0.40 18.43
CA PHE A 320 -5.93 1.13 19.14
C PHE A 320 -5.91 2.59 18.67
N TYR A 321 -5.58 3.50 19.57
CA TYR A 321 -5.62 4.94 19.31
C TYR A 321 -4.33 5.60 19.74
N ILE A 322 -4.01 6.69 19.02
CA ILE A 322 -2.94 7.60 19.39
C ILE A 322 -3.32 9.01 18.95
N LYS A 323 -2.91 10.01 19.74
CA LYS A 323 -2.94 11.42 19.36
C LYS A 323 -1.51 11.87 19.08
N THR A 324 -1.27 12.39 17.88
CA THR A 324 0.02 12.94 17.46
C THR A 324 -0.09 14.40 17.11
N GLY A 325 1.03 15.10 17.09
CA GLY A 325 1.17 16.39 16.44
C GLY A 325 1.32 16.25 14.91
N PRO A 326 1.56 17.36 14.19
CA PRO A 326 1.94 17.31 12.78
C PRO A 326 3.20 16.47 12.62
N THR A 327 3.16 15.46 11.76
CA THR A 327 4.34 14.65 11.46
C THR A 327 5.24 15.46 10.53
N ALA A 328 6.31 16.01 11.07
CA ALA A 328 7.35 16.64 10.28
C ALA A 328 8.29 15.53 9.78
N LEU A 329 7.99 14.91 8.64
CA LEU A 329 9.03 14.23 7.90
C LEU A 329 9.87 15.29 7.18
N ASN A 330 10.90 15.78 7.83
CA ASN A 330 12.08 16.34 7.17
C ASN A 330 12.98 15.15 6.81
N ILE A 331 12.59 14.38 5.78
CA ILE A 331 13.45 13.35 5.18
C ILE A 331 13.73 13.78 3.75
#